data_0fb08b58b4af4a4949e2fc2a8b3a4264
#
_entry.id   0fb08b58b4af4a4949e2fc2a8b3a4264
#
_cell.length_a   1.000
_cell.length_b   1.000
_cell.length_c   1.000
_cell.angle_alpha   90.00
_cell.angle_beta   90.00
_cell.angle_gamma   90.00
#
_symmetry.space_group_name_H-M   'P 1'
#
loop_
_entity.id
_entity.type
_entity.pdbx_description
1 polymer ?
#
loop_
_entity_poly.entity_id
_entity_poly.type
_entity_poly.pdbx_seq_one_letter_code
_entity_poly.pdbx_strand_id
1 'polypeptide(L)'
;MLITDTLSPQAFEEALRAKGAFYHIHHPYHIAMHNGDATREQIQGWVANRFYYQTTIPLKDAAIMANCPDAQTRRKWVQRILDHDGSHGEDGGIEAWLRLGGSGRFEPRRSAQRASRAARCALRGGCLS
;
A
#
# COMPACT_ATOMS: atom_id res chain seq x y z
N MET A 1 10.30 23.02 -21.47
CA MET A 1 10.25 23.84 -20.25
C MET A 1 8.96 23.48 -19.50
N LEU A 2 9.03 22.53 -18.57
CA LEU A 2 7.88 22.14 -17.75
C LEU A 2 7.76 23.19 -16.65
N ILE A 3 6.86 24.14 -16.82
CA ILE A 3 6.44 25.03 -15.75
C ILE A 3 5.56 24.16 -14.85
N THR A 4 6.13 23.62 -13.78
CA THR A 4 5.36 23.09 -12.68
C THR A 4 4.81 24.30 -11.91
N ASP A 5 3.62 24.75 -12.31
CA ASP A 5 2.88 25.72 -11.49
C ASP A 5 2.68 25.11 -10.11
N THR A 6 3.35 25.68 -9.14
CA THR A 6 3.23 25.25 -7.74
C THR A 6 1.83 25.63 -7.28
N LEU A 7 1.00 24.64 -7.03
CA LEU A 7 -0.35 24.83 -6.53
C LEU A 7 -0.30 25.47 -5.13
N SER A 8 -1.23 26.34 -4.83
CA SER A 8 -1.46 26.78 -3.44
C SER A 8 -1.91 25.55 -2.60
N PRO A 9 -1.74 25.58 -1.27
CA PRO A 9 -2.20 24.48 -0.42
C PRO A 9 -3.67 24.13 -0.63
N GLN A 10 -4.52 25.12 -0.82
CA GLN A 10 -5.96 24.93 -1.09
C GLN A 10 -6.20 24.28 -2.45
N ALA A 11 -5.56 24.78 -3.51
CA ALA A 11 -5.68 24.21 -4.85
C ALA A 11 -5.12 22.78 -4.91
N PHE A 12 -4.07 22.47 -4.14
CA PHE A 12 -3.54 21.12 -4.01
C PHE A 12 -4.53 20.18 -3.34
N GLU A 13 -5.17 20.62 -2.24
CA GLU A 13 -6.20 19.83 -1.56
C GLU A 13 -7.40 19.57 -2.48
N GLU A 14 -7.87 20.58 -3.19
CA GLU A 14 -8.96 20.44 -4.15
C GLU A 14 -8.61 19.46 -5.28
N ALA A 15 -7.40 19.53 -5.82
CA ALA A 15 -6.91 18.61 -6.82
C ALA A 15 -6.83 17.17 -6.31
N LEU A 16 -6.41 16.96 -5.05
CA LEU A 16 -6.42 15.65 -4.41
C LEU A 16 -7.84 15.11 -4.24
N ARG A 17 -8.76 15.94 -3.75
CA ARG A 17 -10.18 15.55 -3.56
C ARG A 17 -10.83 15.18 -4.89
N ALA A 18 -10.53 15.90 -5.97
CA ALA A 18 -11.02 15.58 -7.31
C ALA A 18 -10.55 14.19 -7.79
N LYS A 19 -9.39 13.70 -7.33
CA LYS A 19 -8.93 12.34 -7.62
C LYS A 19 -9.82 11.25 -7.00
N GLY A 20 -10.67 11.59 -6.04
CA GLY A 20 -11.65 10.68 -5.47
C GLY A 20 -12.60 10.08 -6.51
N ALA A 21 -12.85 10.78 -7.62
CA ALA A 21 -13.65 10.27 -8.74
C ALA A 21 -13.06 9.00 -9.39
N PHE A 22 -11.75 8.79 -9.26
CA PHE A 22 -11.06 7.60 -9.77
C PHE A 22 -11.01 6.45 -8.76
N TYR A 23 -11.54 6.66 -7.57
CA TYR A 23 -11.53 5.64 -6.54
C TYR A 23 -12.58 4.56 -6.80
N HIS A 24 -12.23 3.33 -6.57
CA HIS A 24 -13.05 2.16 -6.95
C HIS A 24 -14.15 1.79 -5.95
N ILE A 25 -14.55 2.70 -5.04
CA ILE A 25 -15.56 2.45 -4.02
C ILE A 25 -16.94 2.07 -4.59
N HIS A 26 -17.22 2.48 -5.83
CA HIS A 26 -18.47 2.14 -6.53
C HIS A 26 -18.34 0.90 -7.43
N HIS A 27 -17.15 0.29 -7.49
CA HIS A 27 -16.95 -0.91 -8.29
C HIS A 27 -17.75 -2.09 -7.69
N PRO A 28 -18.46 -2.90 -8.51
CA PRO A 28 -19.29 -4.00 -8.00
C PRO A 28 -18.54 -4.97 -7.09
N TYR A 29 -17.28 -5.24 -7.37
CA TYR A 29 -16.42 -6.07 -6.53
C TYR A 29 -16.20 -5.46 -5.13
N HIS A 30 -15.95 -4.15 -5.05
CA HIS A 30 -15.78 -3.46 -3.78
C HIS A 30 -17.07 -3.49 -2.96
N ILE A 31 -18.22 -3.30 -3.63
CA ILE A 31 -19.55 -3.37 -3.01
C ILE A 31 -19.81 -4.79 -2.46
N ALA A 32 -19.56 -5.83 -3.27
CA ALA A 32 -19.73 -7.22 -2.84
C ALA A 32 -18.84 -7.57 -1.63
N MET A 33 -17.61 -7.09 -1.60
CA MET A 33 -16.72 -7.27 -0.45
C MET A 33 -17.28 -6.62 0.83
N HIS A 34 -17.76 -5.38 0.73
CA HIS A 34 -18.30 -4.65 1.87
C HIS A 34 -19.63 -5.22 2.37
N ASN A 35 -20.44 -5.78 1.49
CA ASN A 35 -21.71 -6.43 1.85
C ASN A 35 -21.51 -7.86 2.39
N GLY A 36 -20.31 -8.41 2.30
CA GLY A 36 -20.06 -9.80 2.69
C GLY A 36 -20.47 -10.84 1.64
N ASP A 37 -20.75 -10.40 0.41
CA ASP A 37 -21.21 -11.26 -0.70
C ASP A 37 -20.03 -11.88 -1.49
N ALA A 38 -18.80 -11.46 -1.19
CA ALA A 38 -17.62 -11.96 -1.88
C ALA A 38 -17.31 -13.40 -1.49
N THR A 39 -17.07 -14.27 -2.48
CA THR A 39 -16.65 -15.65 -2.22
C THR A 39 -15.23 -15.70 -1.64
N ARG A 40 -14.88 -16.85 -1.04
CA ARG A 40 -13.54 -17.08 -0.51
C ARG A 40 -12.45 -16.89 -1.58
N GLU A 41 -12.68 -17.42 -2.78
CA GLU A 41 -11.75 -17.30 -3.90
C GLU A 41 -11.57 -15.85 -4.35
N GLN A 42 -12.65 -15.09 -4.35
CA GLN A 42 -12.60 -13.65 -4.64
C GLN A 42 -11.78 -12.90 -3.60
N ILE A 43 -11.99 -13.18 -2.32
CA ILE A 43 -11.21 -12.57 -1.22
C ILE A 43 -9.73 -12.94 -1.35
N GLN A 44 -9.42 -14.21 -1.61
CA GLN A 44 -8.04 -14.67 -1.81
C GLN A 44 -7.37 -13.98 -3.00
N GLY A 45 -8.08 -13.86 -4.12
CA GLY A 45 -7.60 -13.12 -5.31
C GLY A 45 -7.31 -11.65 -5.00
N TRP A 46 -8.17 -11.00 -4.25
CA TRP A 46 -7.99 -9.62 -3.82
C TRP A 46 -6.78 -9.47 -2.89
N VAL A 47 -6.64 -10.35 -1.90
CA VAL A 47 -5.49 -10.36 -0.99
C VAL A 47 -4.18 -10.52 -1.77
N ALA A 48 -4.14 -11.46 -2.72
CA ALA A 48 -2.97 -11.71 -3.55
C ALA A 48 -2.59 -10.49 -4.40
N ASN A 49 -3.57 -9.87 -5.06
CA ASN A 49 -3.36 -8.70 -5.91
C ASN A 49 -2.87 -7.48 -5.14
N ARG A 50 -3.35 -7.28 -3.91
CA ARG A 50 -2.97 -6.14 -3.09
C ARG A 50 -1.75 -6.37 -2.23
N PHE A 51 -1.24 -7.59 -2.14
CA PHE A 51 -0.14 -7.93 -1.24
C PHE A 51 1.10 -7.06 -1.47
N TYR A 52 1.48 -6.83 -2.72
CA TYR A 52 2.59 -5.95 -3.06
C TYR A 52 2.38 -4.53 -2.52
N TYR A 53 1.17 -3.99 -2.70
CA TYR A 53 0.84 -2.67 -2.19
C TYR A 53 0.94 -2.61 -0.66
N GLN A 54 0.43 -3.62 0.05
CA GLN A 54 0.50 -3.67 1.51
C GLN A 54 1.95 -3.66 2.03
N THR A 55 2.82 -4.44 1.42
CA THR A 55 4.25 -4.48 1.79
C THR A 55 5.02 -3.21 1.42
N THR A 56 4.49 -2.42 0.48
CA THR A 56 5.09 -1.16 0.04
C THR A 56 4.69 0.02 0.93
N ILE A 57 3.57 -0.08 1.66
CA ILE A 57 3.08 1.01 2.52
C ILE A 57 4.12 1.43 3.57
N PRO A 58 4.70 0.53 4.40
CA PRO A 58 5.69 0.94 5.38
C PRO A 58 6.96 1.53 4.76
N LEU A 59 7.38 1.08 3.59
CA LEU A 59 8.51 1.65 2.86
C LEU A 59 8.22 3.09 2.40
N LYS A 60 7.02 3.33 1.88
CA LYS A 60 6.55 4.67 1.52
C LYS A 60 6.48 5.57 2.75
N ASP A 61 5.93 5.07 3.84
CA ASP A 61 5.78 5.82 5.09
C ASP A 61 7.16 6.18 5.69
N ALA A 62 8.13 5.28 5.61
CA ALA A 62 9.52 5.55 5.99
C ALA A 62 10.17 6.65 5.13
N ALA A 63 9.91 6.64 3.81
CA ALA A 63 10.38 7.69 2.91
C ALA A 63 9.75 9.06 3.22
N ILE A 64 8.47 9.09 3.57
CA ILE A 64 7.80 10.32 4.03
C ILE A 64 8.46 10.83 5.31
N MET A 65 8.73 9.95 6.29
CA MET A 65 9.40 10.30 7.53
C MET A 65 10.81 10.85 7.31
N ALA A 66 11.56 10.26 6.38
CA ALA A 66 12.91 10.72 6.04
C ALA A 66 12.94 12.17 5.52
N ASN A 67 11.85 12.62 4.91
CA ASN A 67 11.70 13.97 4.38
C ASN A 67 10.90 14.91 5.29
N CYS A 68 10.47 14.46 6.47
CA CYS A 68 9.68 15.26 7.41
C CYS A 68 10.56 15.85 8.51
N PRO A 69 10.79 17.18 8.55
CA PRO A 69 11.63 17.81 9.58
C PRO A 69 10.95 17.85 10.95
N ASP A 70 9.61 17.81 11.01
CA ASP A 70 8.87 17.94 12.25
C ASP A 70 8.81 16.64 13.06
N ALA A 71 9.33 16.69 14.28
CA ALA A 71 9.38 15.52 15.16
C ALA A 71 8.00 15.07 15.65
N GLN A 72 7.04 15.99 15.83
CA GLN A 72 5.70 15.62 16.30
C GLN A 72 4.94 14.85 15.20
N THR A 73 5.07 15.30 13.97
CA THR A 73 4.51 14.59 12.80
C THR A 73 5.15 13.23 12.65
N ARG A 74 6.49 13.12 12.75
CA ARG A 74 7.17 11.82 12.68
C ARG A 74 6.71 10.85 13.77
N ARG A 75 6.49 11.29 15.00
CA ARG A 75 5.96 10.42 16.08
C ARG A 75 4.61 9.80 15.75
N LYS A 76 3.73 10.58 15.12
CA LYS A 76 2.42 10.06 14.66
C LYS A 76 2.58 9.09 13.49
N TRP A 77 3.56 9.35 12.62
CA TRP A 77 3.78 8.56 11.41
C TRP A 77 4.44 7.20 11.68
N VAL A 78 5.31 7.12 12.69
CA VAL A 78 5.92 5.85 13.16
C VAL A 78 4.86 4.80 13.47
N GLN A 79 3.74 5.21 14.08
CA GLN A 79 2.67 4.28 14.41
C GLN A 79 2.15 3.53 13.17
N ARG A 80 2.07 4.19 12.02
CA ARG A 80 1.62 3.56 10.78
C ARG A 80 2.57 2.45 10.30
N ILE A 81 3.87 2.61 10.52
CA ILE A 81 4.87 1.58 10.21
C ILE A 81 4.68 0.38 11.16
N LEU A 82 4.54 0.64 12.45
CA LEU A 82 4.30 -0.41 13.45
C LEU A 82 2.97 -1.14 13.19
N ASP A 83 1.93 -0.43 12.77
CA ASP A 83 0.64 -1.03 12.42
C ASP A 83 0.74 -2.02 11.24
N HIS A 84 1.66 -1.80 10.30
CA HIS A 84 1.86 -2.68 9.16
C HIS A 84 2.90 -3.78 9.41
N ASP A 85 4.07 -3.40 9.92
CA ASP A 85 5.22 -4.31 10.09
C ASP A 85 5.20 -5.05 11.44
N GLY A 86 4.39 -4.56 12.38
CA GLY A 86 4.39 -5.08 13.75
C GLY A 86 5.51 -4.49 14.61
N SER A 87 5.64 -5.02 15.80
CA SER A 87 6.68 -4.67 16.76
C SER A 87 7.26 -5.93 17.40
N HIS A 88 8.23 -5.77 18.31
CA HIS A 88 8.84 -6.92 18.97
C HIS A 88 7.79 -7.80 19.69
N GLY A 89 7.55 -8.99 19.11
CA GLY A 89 6.62 -9.98 19.65
C GLY A 89 5.15 -9.83 19.26
N GLU A 90 4.83 -8.83 18.41
CA GLU A 90 3.47 -8.62 17.93
C GLU A 90 3.44 -8.54 16.39
N ASP A 91 2.54 -9.32 15.80
CA ASP A 91 2.27 -9.29 14.35
C ASP A 91 1.65 -7.97 13.94
N GLY A 92 2.02 -7.47 12.76
CA GLY A 92 1.43 -6.31 12.14
C GLY A 92 0.28 -6.63 11.19
N GLY A 93 -0.20 -5.59 10.52
CA GLY A 93 -1.27 -5.69 9.54
C GLY A 93 -0.91 -6.56 8.33
N ILE A 94 0.38 -6.70 7.99
CA ILE A 94 0.83 -7.57 6.88
C ILE A 94 0.56 -9.04 7.20
N GLU A 95 0.84 -9.50 8.42
CA GLU A 95 0.54 -10.87 8.87
C GLU A 95 -0.98 -11.10 8.96
N ALA A 96 -1.73 -10.10 9.44
CA ALA A 96 -3.19 -10.15 9.44
C ALA A 96 -3.75 -10.26 8.01
N TRP A 97 -3.15 -9.55 7.06
CA TRP A 97 -3.48 -9.61 5.64
C TRP A 97 -3.25 -11.01 5.06
N LEU A 98 -2.12 -11.63 5.39
CA LEU A 98 -1.81 -13.00 4.97
C LEU A 98 -2.80 -14.02 5.56
N ARG A 99 -3.19 -13.85 6.82
CA ARG A 99 -4.23 -14.69 7.46
C ARG A 99 -5.59 -14.54 6.76
N LEU A 100 -5.95 -13.33 6.35
CA LEU A 100 -7.19 -13.09 5.58
C LEU A 100 -7.17 -13.82 4.22
N GLY A 101 -6.02 -13.93 3.58
CA GLY A 101 -5.84 -14.69 2.34
C GLY A 101 -6.07 -16.20 2.50
N GLY A 102 -6.17 -16.66 3.73
CA GLY A 102 -6.45 -18.05 4.07
C GLY A 102 -5.23 -18.95 4.10
N SER A 103 -5.17 -19.81 5.08
CA SER A 103 -4.09 -20.74 5.40
C SER A 103 -3.92 -21.92 4.43
N GLY A 104 -4.40 -21.81 3.22
CA GLY A 104 -4.35 -22.92 2.28
C GLY A 104 -3.86 -22.55 0.88
N ARG A 105 -2.55 -22.41 0.66
CA ARG A 105 -1.86 -22.24 -0.63
C ARG A 105 -1.65 -20.81 -1.16
N PHE A 106 -1.70 -19.80 -0.33
CA PHE A 106 -1.05 -18.54 -0.68
C PHE A 106 0.45 -18.72 -0.40
N GLU A 107 1.28 -18.83 -1.45
CA GLU A 107 2.73 -18.79 -1.30
C GLU A 107 3.19 -17.32 -1.32
N PRO A 108 3.30 -16.64 -0.17
CA PRO A 108 3.71 -15.23 -0.12
C PRO A 108 5.16 -15.05 -0.63
N ARG A 109 5.94 -16.13 -0.62
CA ARG A 109 7.35 -16.12 -1.07
C ARG A 109 7.52 -15.78 -2.55
N ARG A 110 6.63 -16.22 -3.44
CA ARG A 110 6.74 -15.93 -4.88
C ARG A 110 6.34 -14.49 -5.23
N SER A 111 5.29 -13.97 -4.60
CA SER A 111 4.87 -12.59 -4.80
C SER A 111 5.84 -11.59 -4.16
N ALA A 112 6.34 -11.86 -2.96
CA ALA A 112 7.35 -11.06 -2.29
C ALA A 112 8.70 -11.09 -3.04
N GLN A 113 9.12 -12.24 -3.58
CA GLN A 113 10.34 -12.35 -4.38
C GLN A 113 10.23 -11.63 -5.73
N ARG A 114 9.08 -11.69 -6.39
CA ARG A 114 8.83 -10.91 -7.62
C ARG A 114 8.84 -9.41 -7.33
N ALA A 115 8.18 -8.98 -6.27
CA ALA A 115 8.14 -7.59 -5.84
C ALA A 115 9.53 -7.08 -5.43
N SER A 116 10.29 -7.85 -4.66
CA SER A 116 11.67 -7.53 -4.27
C SER A 116 12.64 -7.50 -5.46
N ARG A 117 12.40 -8.34 -6.47
CA ARG A 117 13.21 -8.35 -7.71
C ARG A 117 12.89 -7.14 -8.59
N ALA A 118 11.60 -6.79 -8.74
CA ALA A 118 11.17 -5.61 -9.47
C ALA A 118 11.65 -4.31 -8.81
N ALA A 119 11.57 -4.21 -7.48
CA ALA A 119 12.06 -3.06 -6.74
C ALA A 119 13.59 -2.91 -6.84
N ARG A 120 14.35 -4.01 -6.77
CA ARG A 120 15.81 -3.97 -6.98
C ARG A 120 16.20 -3.63 -8.42
N CYS A 121 15.40 -4.03 -9.40
CA CYS A 121 15.63 -3.67 -10.80
C CYS A 121 15.37 -2.18 -11.04
N ALA A 122 14.32 -1.63 -10.46
CA ALA A 122 13.98 -0.20 -10.54
C ALA A 122 15.04 0.68 -9.86
N LEU A 123 15.58 0.25 -8.71
CA LEU A 123 16.63 0.98 -7.98
C LEU A 123 18.00 0.94 -8.67
N ARG A 124 18.25 -0.03 -9.56
CA ARG A 124 19.51 -0.14 -10.30
C ARG A 124 19.50 0.52 -11.68
N GLY A 125 18.40 1.22 -12.04
CA GLY A 125 18.34 2.04 -13.25
C GLY A 125 18.53 1.28 -14.57
N GLY A 126 18.25 -0.02 -14.62
CA GLY A 126 18.52 -0.79 -15.81
C GLY A 126 17.93 -2.19 -15.80
N CYS A 127 16.73 -2.28 -16.32
CA CYS A 127 16.23 -3.47 -17.01
C CYS A 127 15.20 -2.99 -18.05
N LEU A 128 15.72 -2.39 -19.10
CA LEU A 128 15.05 -2.30 -20.39
C LEU A 128 15.83 -3.23 -21.33
N SER A 129 15.33 -4.40 -21.54
CA SER A 129 15.45 -5.21 -22.76
C SER A 129 14.54 -6.42 -22.61
#